data_83edd75ce9720484708e9a4626bdcf62
#
_entry.id   83edd75ce9720484708e9a4626bdcf62
#
_cell.length_a   1.000
_cell.length_b   1.000
_cell.length_c   1.000
_cell.angle_alpha   90.00
_cell.angle_beta   90.00
_cell.angle_gamma   90.00
#
_symmetry.space_group_name_H-M   'P 1'
#
loop_
_entity.id
_entity.type
_entity.pdbx_description
1 polymer ?
#
loop_
_entity_poly.entity_id
_entity_poly.type
_entity_poly.pdbx_seq_one_letter_code
_entity_poly.pdbx_strand_id
1 'polypeptide(L)'
;MERVFLLDRSGSMQSCVDDTIGGFNAFVESQKSFGGTMTLCLFDHEFEILYDKVPIDQVVPLTNDTYLPRGGTALHDAMGQVLKMNLSDDAMVIILTDGEENSSRSYTSAHVKDLVDSKSWKFVYLGANQDAVLTAQGLGINTSMDYDTSRTPELFRALSATVTRYSQD
;
A
#
# COMPACT_ATOMS: atom_id res chain seq x y z
N MET A 1 -13.98 -5.67 -7.56
CA MET A 1 -12.61 -5.94 -7.03
C MET A 1 -12.45 -5.26 -5.68
N GLU A 2 -11.92 -5.98 -4.71
CA GLU A 2 -11.51 -5.40 -3.44
C GLU A 2 -10.06 -4.90 -3.56
N ARG A 3 -9.82 -3.66 -3.17
CA ARG A 3 -8.48 -3.06 -3.13
C ARG A 3 -8.13 -2.74 -1.69
N VAL A 4 -6.93 -3.13 -1.28
CA VAL A 4 -6.36 -2.74 0.02
C VAL A 4 -5.12 -1.91 -0.27
N PHE A 5 -5.07 -0.71 0.27
CA PHE A 5 -3.90 0.16 0.17
C PHE A 5 -3.25 0.23 1.55
N LEU A 6 -2.04 -0.29 1.65
CA LEU A 6 -1.23 -0.25 2.87
C LEU A 6 -0.22 0.88 2.72
N LEU A 7 -0.48 1.99 3.38
CA LEU A 7 0.25 3.25 3.21
C LEU A 7 1.11 3.54 4.44
N ASP A 8 2.41 3.65 4.21
CA ASP A 8 3.38 4.03 5.24
C ASP A 8 3.14 5.48 5.69
N ARG A 9 2.99 5.66 7.01
CA ARG A 9 2.96 6.99 7.62
C ARG A 9 4.10 7.15 8.64
N SER A 10 5.22 6.46 8.47
CA SER A 10 6.39 6.65 9.32
C SER A 10 6.94 8.08 9.17
N GLY A 11 7.80 8.50 10.11
CA GLY A 11 8.30 9.88 10.15
C GLY A 11 9.00 10.31 8.87
N SER A 12 9.67 9.40 8.16
CA SER A 12 10.35 9.69 6.90
C SER A 12 9.41 10.12 5.77
N MET A 13 8.13 9.76 5.84
CA MET A 13 7.12 10.20 4.85
C MET A 13 6.80 11.70 4.93
N GLN A 14 7.29 12.40 5.97
CA GLN A 14 7.09 13.84 6.11
C GLN A 14 7.61 14.63 4.91
N SER A 15 8.64 14.14 4.23
CA SER A 15 9.24 14.80 3.08
C SER A 15 8.34 14.78 1.83
N CYS A 16 7.28 13.94 1.79
CA CYS A 16 6.44 13.77 0.60
C CYS A 16 4.94 13.72 0.94
N VAL A 17 4.52 14.34 2.04
CA VAL A 17 3.12 14.30 2.51
C VAL A 17 2.14 14.79 1.45
N ASP A 18 2.35 15.99 0.89
CA ASP A 18 1.39 16.58 -0.04
C ASP A 18 1.28 15.77 -1.32
N ASP A 19 2.41 15.29 -1.85
CA ASP A 19 2.42 14.47 -3.06
C ASP A 19 1.78 13.10 -2.82
N THR A 20 1.96 12.53 -1.63
CA THR A 20 1.34 11.26 -1.26
C THR A 20 -0.18 11.40 -1.15
N ILE A 21 -0.65 12.46 -0.48
CA ILE A 21 -2.08 12.76 -0.36
C ILE A 21 -2.69 12.98 -1.75
N GLY A 22 -2.08 13.85 -2.55
CA GLY A 22 -2.57 14.14 -3.90
C GLY A 22 -2.56 12.93 -4.80
N GLY A 23 -1.49 12.14 -4.74
CA GLY A 23 -1.36 10.92 -5.54
C GLY A 23 -2.37 9.85 -5.15
N PHE A 24 -2.55 9.61 -3.87
CA PHE A 24 -3.56 8.66 -3.40
C PHE A 24 -4.96 9.07 -3.85
N ASN A 25 -5.32 10.34 -3.66
CA ASN A 25 -6.64 10.85 -4.05
C ASN A 25 -6.87 10.74 -5.56
N ALA A 26 -5.86 11.05 -6.38
CA ALA A 26 -5.94 10.89 -7.83
C ALA A 26 -6.06 9.41 -8.23
N PHE A 27 -5.35 8.51 -7.54
CA PHE A 27 -5.46 7.08 -7.78
C PHE A 27 -6.90 6.60 -7.51
N VAL A 28 -7.50 6.99 -6.40
CA VAL A 28 -8.90 6.65 -6.09
C VAL A 28 -9.83 7.11 -7.20
N GLU A 29 -9.68 8.37 -7.67
CA GLU A 29 -10.49 8.89 -8.77
C GLU A 29 -10.36 8.04 -10.03
N SER A 30 -9.13 7.60 -10.36
CA SER A 30 -8.87 6.76 -11.54
C SER A 30 -9.54 5.39 -11.47
N GLN A 31 -9.86 4.92 -10.28
CA GLN A 31 -10.44 3.59 -10.07
C GLN A 31 -11.97 3.58 -10.00
N LYS A 32 -12.60 4.75 -9.90
CA LYS A 32 -14.07 4.85 -9.71
C LYS A 32 -14.86 4.18 -10.83
N SER A 33 -14.39 4.27 -12.08
CA SER A 33 -15.07 3.69 -13.24
C SER A 33 -15.06 2.15 -13.23
N PHE A 34 -14.18 1.52 -12.45
CA PHE A 34 -14.08 0.06 -12.37
C PHE A 34 -14.90 -0.52 -11.21
N GLY A 35 -15.47 0.31 -10.36
CA GLY A 35 -16.24 -0.13 -9.20
C GLY A 35 -15.40 -0.83 -8.15
N GLY A 36 -16.06 -1.55 -7.25
CA GLY A 36 -15.42 -2.28 -6.17
C GLY A 36 -15.26 -1.43 -4.91
N THR A 37 -14.38 -1.89 -4.02
CA THR A 37 -14.18 -1.28 -2.71
C THR A 37 -12.73 -0.89 -2.47
N MET A 38 -12.53 0.00 -1.49
CA MET A 38 -11.22 0.42 -1.01
C MET A 38 -11.14 0.23 0.50
N THR A 39 -10.09 -0.45 0.95
CA THR A 39 -9.68 -0.48 2.35
C THR A 39 -8.35 0.27 2.43
N LEU A 40 -8.29 1.32 3.24
CA LEU A 40 -7.06 2.07 3.45
C LEU A 40 -6.53 1.79 4.85
N CYS A 41 -5.33 1.23 4.90
CA CYS A 41 -4.60 0.98 6.14
C CYS A 41 -3.39 1.91 6.21
N LEU A 42 -3.23 2.57 7.35
CA LEU A 42 -2.06 3.39 7.63
C LEU A 42 -1.18 2.67 8.64
N PHE A 43 0.12 2.70 8.45
CA PHE A 43 1.03 2.08 9.40
C PHE A 43 2.28 2.91 9.65
N ASP A 44 2.76 2.87 10.87
CA ASP A 44 4.05 3.32 11.32
C ASP A 44 4.61 2.20 12.22
N HIS A 45 4.87 2.45 13.50
CA HIS A 45 5.09 1.40 14.49
C HIS A 45 3.75 0.79 14.97
N GLU A 46 2.62 1.39 14.58
CA GLU A 46 1.25 0.93 14.83
C GLU A 46 0.54 0.68 13.50
N PHE A 47 -0.67 0.10 13.56
CA PHE A 47 -1.50 -0.20 12.41
C PHE A 47 -2.91 0.32 12.64
N GLU A 48 -3.46 1.02 11.63
CA GLU A 48 -4.80 1.60 11.68
C GLU A 48 -5.53 1.34 10.37
N ILE A 49 -6.79 0.90 10.45
CA ILE A 49 -7.68 0.83 9.29
C ILE A 49 -8.48 2.12 9.26
N LEU A 50 -8.17 3.01 8.32
CA LEU A 50 -8.86 4.28 8.18
C LEU A 50 -10.18 4.13 7.42
N TYR A 51 -10.18 3.35 6.33
CA TYR A 51 -11.38 3.01 5.57
C TYR A 51 -11.46 1.51 5.44
N ASP A 52 -12.63 0.91 5.71
CA ASP A 52 -12.84 -0.53 5.67
C ASP A 52 -13.91 -0.88 4.63
N LYS A 53 -13.47 -1.40 3.49
CA LYS A 53 -14.33 -1.87 2.39
C LYS A 53 -15.37 -0.84 1.96
N VAL A 54 -14.93 0.42 1.83
CA VAL A 54 -15.79 1.52 1.38
C VAL A 54 -15.96 1.42 -0.14
N PRO A 55 -17.19 1.52 -0.67
CA PRO A 55 -17.37 1.60 -2.12
C PRO A 55 -16.47 2.68 -2.72
N ILE A 56 -15.81 2.39 -3.84
CA ILE A 56 -14.75 3.25 -4.38
C ILE A 56 -15.25 4.67 -4.69
N ASP A 57 -16.52 4.83 -5.06
CA ASP A 57 -17.13 6.13 -5.34
C ASP A 57 -17.50 6.91 -4.08
N GLN A 58 -17.39 6.30 -2.91
CA GLN A 58 -17.72 6.91 -1.61
C GLN A 58 -16.48 7.15 -0.74
N VAL A 59 -15.28 6.87 -1.25
CA VAL A 59 -14.04 7.09 -0.49
C VAL A 59 -13.83 8.58 -0.26
N VAL A 60 -13.68 8.97 1.02
CA VAL A 60 -13.39 10.34 1.41
C VAL A 60 -11.92 10.65 1.09
N PRO A 61 -11.61 11.80 0.47
CA PRO A 61 -10.22 12.15 0.17
C PRO A 61 -9.36 12.20 1.42
N LEU A 62 -8.12 11.73 1.27
CA LEU A 62 -7.11 11.83 2.31
C LEU A 62 -6.69 13.30 2.48
N THR A 63 -6.48 13.74 3.73
CA THR A 63 -6.11 15.13 4.05
C THR A 63 -4.93 15.17 5.01
N ASN A 64 -4.39 16.37 5.24
CA ASN A 64 -3.34 16.59 6.24
C ASN A 64 -3.81 16.31 7.67
N ASP A 65 -5.12 16.25 7.92
CA ASP A 65 -5.66 15.91 9.23
C ASP A 65 -5.74 14.39 9.44
N THR A 66 -5.83 13.62 8.37
CA THR A 66 -5.97 12.16 8.43
C THR A 66 -4.68 11.41 8.12
N TYR A 67 -3.74 12.04 7.42
CA TYR A 67 -2.43 11.45 7.10
C TYR A 67 -1.33 12.23 7.80
N LEU A 68 -0.87 11.72 8.94
CA LEU A 68 0.08 12.39 9.83
C LEU A 68 1.30 11.48 10.04
N PRO A 69 2.41 11.69 9.29
CA PRO A 69 3.63 10.88 9.45
C PRO A 69 4.23 10.99 10.84
N ARG A 70 4.61 9.83 11.39
CA ARG A 70 5.21 9.73 12.72
C ARG A 70 5.89 8.36 12.91
N GLY A 71 6.83 8.29 13.84
CA GLY A 71 7.35 7.01 14.37
C GLY A 71 8.17 6.17 13.39
N GLY A 72 8.35 4.92 13.75
CA GLY A 72 9.11 3.93 13.00
C GLY A 72 8.28 3.21 11.94
N THR A 73 8.86 2.15 11.34
CA THR A 73 8.26 1.39 10.25
C THR A 73 8.15 -0.08 10.62
N ALA A 74 6.96 -0.54 10.96
CA ALA A 74 6.65 -1.94 11.25
C ALA A 74 5.93 -2.57 10.05
N LEU A 75 6.65 -2.69 8.93
CA LEU A 75 6.11 -3.18 7.66
C LEU A 75 5.63 -4.63 7.75
N HIS A 76 6.43 -5.52 8.34
CA HIS A 76 6.08 -6.94 8.43
C HIS A 76 4.83 -7.14 9.27
N ASP A 77 4.72 -6.45 10.40
CA ASP A 77 3.53 -6.52 11.27
C ASP A 77 2.29 -5.98 10.55
N ALA A 78 2.44 -4.87 9.81
CA ALA A 78 1.34 -4.28 9.04
C ALA A 78 0.87 -5.24 7.93
N MET A 79 1.79 -5.85 7.20
CA MET A 79 1.45 -6.85 6.20
C MET A 79 0.76 -8.06 6.82
N GLY A 80 1.23 -8.51 8.00
CA GLY A 80 0.59 -9.59 8.73
C GLY A 80 -0.88 -9.29 9.06
N GLN A 81 -1.19 -8.05 9.43
CA GLN A 81 -2.56 -7.64 9.68
C GLN A 81 -3.43 -7.69 8.41
N VAL A 82 -2.89 -7.20 7.28
CA VAL A 82 -3.61 -7.26 6.00
C VAL A 82 -3.85 -8.70 5.57
N LEU A 83 -2.85 -9.57 5.74
CA LEU A 83 -2.95 -10.98 5.32
C LEU A 83 -3.96 -11.79 6.13
N LYS A 84 -4.38 -11.29 7.29
CA LYS A 84 -5.46 -11.90 8.09
C LYS A 84 -6.85 -11.46 7.65
N MET A 85 -6.97 -10.47 6.77
CA MET A 85 -8.27 -9.97 6.34
C MET A 85 -9.00 -11.00 5.49
N ASN A 86 -10.32 -10.98 5.55
CA ASN A 86 -11.17 -11.81 4.71
C ASN A 86 -11.50 -11.05 3.42
N LEU A 87 -10.70 -11.31 2.39
CA LEU A 87 -10.84 -10.65 1.09
C LEU A 87 -11.22 -11.67 0.03
N SER A 88 -11.82 -11.18 -1.06
CA SER A 88 -12.13 -12.02 -2.22
C SER A 88 -10.84 -12.55 -2.88
N ASP A 89 -10.96 -13.65 -3.61
CA ASP A 89 -9.79 -14.31 -4.23
C ASP A 89 -9.09 -13.44 -5.27
N ASP A 90 -9.78 -12.45 -5.83
CA ASP A 90 -9.23 -11.51 -6.82
C ASP A 90 -8.80 -10.17 -6.19
N ALA A 91 -8.69 -10.10 -4.86
CA ALA A 91 -8.29 -8.88 -4.18
C ALA A 91 -6.91 -8.39 -4.62
N MET A 92 -6.72 -7.09 -4.56
CA MET A 92 -5.44 -6.44 -4.84
C MET A 92 -4.94 -5.70 -3.60
N VAL A 93 -3.70 -5.96 -3.24
CA VAL A 93 -3.02 -5.28 -2.12
C VAL A 93 -1.88 -4.44 -2.68
N ILE A 94 -1.91 -3.15 -2.37
CA ILE A 94 -0.90 -2.19 -2.79
C ILE A 94 -0.16 -1.71 -1.54
N ILE A 95 1.15 -1.85 -1.51
CA ILE A 95 2.00 -1.44 -0.39
C ILE A 95 2.86 -0.27 -0.86
N LEU A 96 2.82 0.85 -0.14
CA LEU A 96 3.67 2.00 -0.40
C LEU A 96 4.45 2.35 0.86
N THR A 97 5.78 2.32 0.76
CA THR A 97 6.69 2.62 1.88
C THR A 97 7.96 3.29 1.36
N ASP A 98 8.52 4.22 2.13
CA ASP A 98 9.81 4.85 1.84
C ASP A 98 10.91 4.42 2.80
N GLY A 99 10.58 3.60 3.79
CA GLY A 99 11.49 3.23 4.86
C GLY A 99 11.82 1.75 4.89
N GLU A 100 12.91 1.46 5.58
CA GLU A 100 13.26 0.08 5.89
C GLU A 100 12.47 -0.40 7.09
N GLU A 101 12.12 -1.68 7.07
CA GLU A 101 11.50 -2.34 8.21
C GLU A 101 12.42 -2.23 9.44
N ASN A 102 11.92 -1.68 10.53
CA ASN A 102 12.72 -1.49 11.74
C ASN A 102 11.98 -1.68 13.07
N SER A 103 10.67 -1.91 13.05
CA SER A 103 9.86 -1.89 14.27
C SER A 103 8.95 -3.11 14.46
N SER A 104 8.93 -4.06 13.53
CA SER A 104 8.07 -5.23 13.64
C SER A 104 8.50 -6.16 14.77
N ARG A 105 7.53 -6.71 15.50
CA ARG A 105 7.73 -7.56 16.66
C ARG A 105 7.10 -8.95 16.52
N SER A 106 6.07 -9.09 15.68
CA SER A 106 5.27 -10.32 15.58
C SER A 106 5.50 -11.09 14.29
N TYR A 107 5.95 -10.44 13.22
CA TYR A 107 6.13 -11.05 11.91
C TYR A 107 7.55 -10.83 11.40
N THR A 108 8.08 -11.85 10.72
CA THR A 108 9.34 -11.76 9.98
C THR A 108 9.06 -11.71 8.48
N SER A 109 10.06 -11.35 7.67
CA SER A 109 9.90 -11.36 6.21
C SER A 109 9.58 -12.76 5.69
N ALA A 110 10.17 -13.81 6.26
CA ALA A 110 9.91 -15.20 5.88
C ALA A 110 8.46 -15.59 6.17
N HIS A 111 7.92 -15.20 7.33
CA HIS A 111 6.53 -15.47 7.69
C HIS A 111 5.57 -14.75 6.76
N VAL A 112 5.84 -13.47 6.45
CA VAL A 112 5.04 -12.69 5.50
C VAL A 112 5.06 -13.35 4.13
N LYS A 113 6.22 -13.77 3.64
CA LYS A 113 6.36 -14.43 2.34
C LYS A 113 5.50 -15.69 2.27
N ASP A 114 5.54 -16.53 3.29
CA ASP A 114 4.73 -17.76 3.33
C ASP A 114 3.23 -17.43 3.24
N LEU A 115 2.78 -16.40 3.93
CA LEU A 115 1.38 -15.97 3.89
C LEU A 115 1.01 -15.38 2.52
N VAL A 116 1.88 -14.58 1.92
CA VAL A 116 1.67 -14.03 0.57
C VAL A 116 1.55 -15.17 -0.45
N ASP A 117 2.46 -16.15 -0.39
CA ASP A 117 2.45 -17.28 -1.31
C ASP A 117 1.18 -18.14 -1.17
N SER A 118 0.53 -18.11 -0.01
CA SER A 118 -0.71 -18.85 0.25
C SER A 118 -1.95 -18.18 -0.34
N LYS A 119 -1.86 -16.94 -0.82
CA LYS A 119 -2.99 -16.15 -1.32
C LYS A 119 -3.01 -16.11 -2.84
N SER A 120 -4.22 -16.06 -3.41
CA SER A 120 -4.44 -15.79 -4.83
C SER A 120 -4.51 -14.28 -5.15
N TRP A 121 -4.35 -13.43 -4.13
CA TRP A 121 -4.41 -11.98 -4.29
C TRP A 121 -3.27 -11.44 -5.15
N LYS A 122 -3.49 -10.30 -5.78
CA LYS A 122 -2.44 -9.57 -6.49
C LYS A 122 -1.79 -8.58 -5.53
N PHE A 123 -0.44 -8.53 -5.55
CA PHE A 123 0.32 -7.65 -4.67
C PHE A 123 1.19 -6.73 -5.52
N VAL A 124 1.19 -5.43 -5.18
CA VAL A 124 2.07 -4.43 -5.79
C VAL A 124 2.86 -3.75 -4.68
N TYR A 125 4.18 -3.76 -4.79
CA TYR A 125 5.08 -3.15 -3.81
C TYR A 125 5.73 -1.90 -4.40
N LEU A 126 5.54 -0.76 -3.74
CA LEU A 126 6.11 0.52 -4.14
C LEU A 126 7.09 0.95 -3.07
N GLY A 127 8.39 0.88 -3.38
CA GLY A 127 9.45 1.16 -2.43
C GLY A 127 10.26 2.39 -2.83
N ALA A 128 10.22 3.43 -2.01
CA ALA A 128 10.97 4.64 -2.23
C ALA A 128 12.40 4.53 -1.68
N ASN A 129 13.37 5.03 -2.45
CA ASN A 129 14.76 5.20 -1.99
C ASN A 129 15.38 3.88 -1.52
N GLN A 130 14.99 2.75 -2.12
CA GLN A 130 15.43 1.42 -1.75
C GLN A 130 15.46 0.51 -2.98
N ASP A 131 16.01 -0.69 -2.84
CA ASP A 131 15.89 -1.72 -3.87
C ASP A 131 14.53 -2.43 -3.70
N ALA A 132 13.50 -1.91 -4.33
CA ALA A 132 12.15 -2.44 -4.21
C ALA A 132 12.03 -3.86 -4.75
N VAL A 133 12.79 -4.22 -5.79
CA VAL A 133 12.76 -5.57 -6.36
C VAL A 133 13.23 -6.59 -5.34
N LEU A 134 14.38 -6.37 -4.71
CA LEU A 134 14.91 -7.29 -3.69
C LEU A 134 14.00 -7.38 -2.47
N THR A 135 13.52 -6.23 -1.98
CA THR A 135 12.62 -6.21 -0.82
C THR A 135 11.33 -6.96 -1.11
N ALA A 136 10.72 -6.69 -2.27
CA ALA A 136 9.48 -7.35 -2.69
C ALA A 136 9.66 -8.86 -2.84
N GLN A 137 10.76 -9.32 -3.44
CA GLN A 137 11.05 -10.75 -3.59
C GLN A 137 11.18 -11.44 -2.24
N GLY A 138 11.81 -10.77 -1.26
CA GLY A 138 11.91 -11.28 0.11
C GLY A 138 10.55 -11.42 0.81
N LEU A 139 9.52 -10.71 0.32
CA LEU A 139 8.14 -10.78 0.81
C LEU A 139 7.23 -11.61 -0.10
N GLY A 140 7.77 -12.26 -1.12
CA GLY A 140 6.99 -13.07 -2.06
C GLY A 140 6.25 -12.27 -3.13
N ILE A 141 6.58 -10.99 -3.32
CA ILE A 141 5.89 -10.09 -4.26
C ILE A 141 6.72 -9.92 -5.52
N ASN A 142 6.09 -10.14 -6.69
CA ASN A 142 6.77 -10.10 -7.99
C ASN A 142 6.53 -8.78 -8.76
N THR A 143 5.53 -7.99 -8.39
CA THR A 143 5.27 -6.70 -9.01
C THR A 143 5.74 -5.59 -8.08
N SER A 144 6.75 -4.86 -8.49
CA SER A 144 7.35 -3.80 -7.67
C SER A 144 7.81 -2.63 -8.51
N MET A 145 7.90 -1.45 -7.88
CA MET A 145 8.42 -0.23 -8.48
C MET A 145 9.30 0.48 -7.48
N ASP A 146 10.51 0.87 -7.91
CA ASP A 146 11.34 1.80 -7.17
C ASP A 146 10.91 3.22 -7.49
N TYR A 147 11.00 4.12 -6.51
CA TYR A 147 10.80 5.52 -6.78
C TYR A 147 11.63 6.42 -5.87
N ASP A 148 11.89 7.62 -6.33
CA ASP A 148 12.46 8.70 -5.53
C ASP A 148 11.29 9.51 -4.97
N THR A 149 11.33 9.87 -3.68
CA THR A 149 10.25 10.65 -3.05
C THR A 149 10.00 11.99 -3.73
N SER A 150 10.97 12.52 -4.47
CA SER A 150 10.78 13.72 -5.30
C SER A 150 9.93 13.47 -6.54
N ARG A 151 9.64 12.20 -6.87
CA ARG A 151 8.87 11.80 -8.06
C ARG A 151 7.59 11.05 -7.68
N THR A 152 7.05 11.31 -6.52
CA THR A 152 5.81 10.66 -6.03
C THR A 152 4.65 10.78 -7.02
N PRO A 153 4.38 11.95 -7.68
CA PRO A 153 3.31 12.03 -8.67
C PRO A 153 3.46 11.06 -9.84
N GLU A 154 4.68 10.87 -10.36
CA GLU A 154 4.96 9.93 -11.44
C GLU A 154 4.69 8.49 -11.02
N LEU A 155 5.04 8.15 -9.77
CA LEU A 155 4.77 6.84 -9.21
C LEU A 155 3.27 6.53 -9.24
N PHE A 156 2.43 7.45 -8.76
CA PHE A 156 1.00 7.23 -8.71
C PHE A 156 0.38 7.12 -10.10
N ARG A 157 0.90 7.84 -11.11
CA ARG A 157 0.47 7.67 -12.49
C ARG A 157 0.80 6.27 -13.02
N ALA A 158 2.01 5.77 -12.75
CA ALA A 158 2.41 4.43 -13.13
C ALA A 158 1.57 3.37 -12.41
N LEU A 159 1.28 3.59 -11.12
CA LEU A 159 0.41 2.71 -10.34
C LEU A 159 -0.98 2.63 -10.95
N SER A 160 -1.58 3.78 -11.28
CA SER A 160 -2.92 3.81 -11.88
C SER A 160 -2.97 3.00 -13.17
N ALA A 161 -1.95 3.12 -14.04
CA ALA A 161 -1.86 2.35 -15.27
C ALA A 161 -1.74 0.84 -15.00
N THR A 162 -0.94 0.44 -14.02
CA THR A 162 -0.74 -0.96 -13.65
C THR A 162 -2.02 -1.58 -13.10
N VAL A 163 -2.68 -0.90 -12.18
CA VAL A 163 -3.92 -1.39 -11.55
C VAL A 163 -5.06 -1.43 -12.56
N THR A 164 -5.12 -0.46 -13.46
CA THR A 164 -6.12 -0.44 -14.53
C THR A 164 -6.00 -1.68 -15.41
N ARG A 165 -4.79 -2.10 -15.76
CA ARG A 165 -4.57 -3.34 -16.52
C ARG A 165 -5.12 -4.56 -15.79
N TYR A 166 -4.86 -4.68 -14.49
CA TYR A 166 -5.37 -5.80 -13.70
C TYR A 166 -6.90 -5.80 -13.61
N SER A 167 -7.53 -4.61 -13.60
CA SER A 167 -8.98 -4.48 -13.54
C SER A 167 -9.69 -4.85 -14.85
N GLN A 168 -8.98 -4.84 -15.96
CA GLN A 168 -9.50 -5.18 -17.29
C GLN A 168 -9.39 -6.68 -17.61
N ASP A 169 -8.54 -7.38 -16.87
CA ASP A 169 -8.38 -8.82 -17.01
C ASP A 169 -9.42 -9.55 -16.15
#